data_3358677f87393a61ce2241c0521aa5af
#
_entry.id   3358677f87393a61ce2241c0521aa5af
#
_cell.length_a   1.000
_cell.length_b   1.000
_cell.length_c   1.000
_cell.angle_alpha   90.00
_cell.angle_beta   90.00
_cell.angle_gamma   90.00
#
_symmetry.space_group_name_H-M   'P 1'
#
loop_
_entity.id
_entity.type
_entity.pdbx_description
1 polymer ?
#
loop_
_entity_poly.entity_id
_entity_poly.type
_entity_poly.pdbx_seq_one_letter_code
_entity_poly.pdbx_strand_id
1 'polypeptide(L)'
;DNATLCEMTGDFSATLRDLQPNTTYYVKAYALIGDNLVYTEQKQFTTPSKTLEDQLSEYICPAYVDDYVSMAGWDQCANWNLANVHDPSVMKAADGYYYMYQTDASYGNAHDGHGHFHARRSKDLVNWEYLGATMQEAPAWVKTKLNEIRAEQGLAPIENPWYGYWAPCARKVNDHLY
;
A
#
# COMPACT_ATOMS: atom_id res chain seq x y z
N ASP A 1 16.49 -21.80 -27.62
CA ASP A 1 16.00 -23.18 -27.46
C ASP A 1 16.76 -23.84 -26.31
N ASN A 2 16.05 -24.16 -25.23
CA ASN A 2 16.62 -24.90 -24.10
C ASN A 2 16.24 -26.37 -24.28
N ALA A 3 17.20 -27.22 -24.62
CA ALA A 3 16.99 -28.65 -24.71
C ALA A 3 17.61 -29.35 -23.50
N THR A 4 16.84 -30.20 -22.85
CA THR A 4 17.33 -31.10 -21.80
C THR A 4 17.49 -32.48 -22.43
N LEU A 5 18.69 -32.98 -22.50
CA LEU A 5 19.01 -34.32 -23.02
C LEU A 5 18.84 -35.35 -21.88
N CYS A 6 18.05 -36.38 -22.14
CA CYS A 6 17.93 -37.55 -21.26
C CYS A 6 18.29 -38.80 -22.08
N GLU A 7 19.41 -39.45 -21.77
CA GLU A 7 19.76 -40.74 -22.37
C GLU A 7 19.06 -41.87 -21.56
N MET A 8 17.87 -42.28 -22.03
CA MET A 8 17.10 -43.34 -21.38
C MET A 8 16.36 -44.19 -22.41
N THR A 9 16.24 -45.48 -22.12
CA THR A 9 15.34 -46.39 -22.85
C THR A 9 14.10 -46.65 -22.03
N GLY A 10 12.91 -46.53 -22.62
CA GLY A 10 11.63 -46.67 -21.96
C GLY A 10 10.98 -45.32 -21.63
N ASP A 11 10.11 -45.32 -20.64
CA ASP A 11 9.42 -44.10 -20.18
C ASP A 11 10.41 -43.16 -19.49
N PHE A 12 10.37 -41.88 -19.83
CA PHE A 12 11.24 -40.86 -19.22
C PHE A 12 10.44 -39.62 -18.81
N SER A 13 10.97 -38.88 -17.86
CA SER A 13 10.46 -37.59 -17.45
C SER A 13 11.60 -36.58 -17.37
N ALA A 14 11.30 -35.33 -17.72
CA ALA A 14 12.22 -34.21 -17.56
C ALA A 14 11.51 -33.04 -16.84
N THR A 15 12.25 -32.38 -15.95
CA THR A 15 11.75 -31.20 -15.25
C THR A 15 12.27 -29.93 -15.92
N LEU A 16 11.36 -29.09 -16.35
CA LEU A 16 11.69 -27.75 -16.84
C LEU A 16 11.87 -26.83 -15.63
N ARG A 17 12.97 -26.08 -15.62
CA ARG A 17 13.32 -25.15 -14.53
C ARG A 17 13.44 -23.74 -15.07
N ASP A 18 13.48 -22.77 -14.17
CA ASP A 18 13.75 -21.35 -14.46
C ASP A 18 12.75 -20.74 -15.46
N LEU A 19 11.50 -21.25 -15.43
CA LEU A 19 10.42 -20.71 -16.26
C LEU A 19 9.90 -19.40 -15.66
N GLN A 20 9.65 -18.42 -16.56
CA GLN A 20 9.04 -17.16 -16.14
C GLN A 20 7.57 -17.37 -15.77
N PRO A 21 7.05 -16.71 -14.72
CA PRO A 21 5.64 -16.79 -14.36
C PRO A 21 4.76 -16.15 -15.42
N ASN A 22 3.49 -16.55 -15.43
CA ASN A 22 2.46 -16.08 -16.37
C ASN A 22 2.90 -16.08 -17.84
N THR A 23 3.68 -17.10 -18.23
CA THR A 23 4.27 -17.21 -19.56
C THR A 23 3.84 -18.51 -20.23
N THR A 24 3.43 -18.42 -21.48
CA THR A 24 3.09 -19.60 -22.28
C THR A 24 4.34 -20.19 -22.93
N TYR A 25 4.55 -21.48 -22.68
CA TYR A 25 5.65 -22.27 -23.22
C TYR A 25 5.12 -23.34 -24.18
N TYR A 26 5.93 -23.65 -25.17
CA TYR A 26 5.68 -24.69 -26.14
C TYR A 26 6.76 -25.77 -26.02
N VAL A 27 6.36 -27.01 -25.88
CA VAL A 27 7.27 -28.14 -25.65
C VAL A 27 7.06 -29.23 -26.70
N LYS A 28 8.16 -29.87 -27.08
CA LYS A 28 8.17 -31.09 -27.88
C LYS A 28 9.18 -32.04 -27.25
N ALA A 29 8.86 -33.31 -27.17
CA ALA A 29 9.88 -34.32 -26.93
C ALA A 29 10.51 -34.71 -28.28
N TYR A 30 11.75 -35.16 -28.22
CA TYR A 30 12.42 -35.70 -29.39
C TYR A 30 13.20 -36.96 -29.05
N ALA A 31 13.41 -37.80 -30.04
CA ALA A 31 14.29 -38.97 -29.97
C ALA A 31 15.29 -38.92 -31.14
N LEU A 32 16.50 -39.36 -30.87
CA LEU A 32 17.50 -39.57 -31.91
C LEU A 32 17.47 -41.05 -32.31
N ILE A 33 17.13 -41.32 -33.56
CA ILE A 33 17.09 -42.67 -34.13
C ILE A 33 18.13 -42.73 -35.26
N GLY A 34 19.29 -43.32 -34.97
CA GLY A 34 20.47 -43.16 -35.82
C GLY A 34 20.88 -41.68 -35.87
N ASP A 35 20.96 -41.10 -37.05
CA ASP A 35 21.30 -39.70 -37.30
C ASP A 35 20.06 -38.80 -37.47
N ASN A 36 18.85 -39.33 -37.25
CA ASN A 36 17.60 -38.62 -37.48
C ASN A 36 16.90 -38.22 -36.17
N LEU A 37 16.56 -36.94 -36.05
CA LEU A 37 15.69 -36.42 -34.95
C LEU A 37 14.21 -36.60 -35.30
N VAL A 38 13.49 -37.26 -34.44
CA VAL A 38 12.03 -37.44 -34.51
C VAL A 38 11.38 -36.72 -33.38
N TYR A 39 10.42 -35.86 -33.66
CA TYR A 39 9.74 -35.04 -32.68
C TYR A 39 8.30 -35.53 -32.44
N THR A 40 7.80 -35.34 -31.20
CA THR A 40 6.38 -35.46 -30.89
C THR A 40 5.62 -34.24 -31.41
N GLU A 41 4.27 -34.34 -31.33
CA GLU A 41 3.44 -33.16 -31.47
C GLU A 41 3.78 -32.11 -30.41
N GLN A 42 3.62 -30.84 -30.77
CA GLN A 42 3.81 -29.71 -29.87
C GLN A 42 2.70 -29.64 -28.87
N LYS A 43 3.05 -29.53 -27.59
CA LYS A 43 2.14 -29.18 -26.51
C LYS A 43 2.44 -27.79 -25.98
N GLN A 44 1.44 -27.14 -25.44
CA GLN A 44 1.62 -25.85 -24.77
C GLN A 44 1.07 -25.92 -23.34
N PHE A 45 1.67 -25.11 -22.48
CA PHE A 45 1.17 -24.83 -21.13
C PHE A 45 1.53 -23.41 -20.73
N THR A 46 0.79 -22.85 -19.79
CA THR A 46 1.09 -21.53 -19.25
C THR A 46 1.47 -21.70 -17.78
N THR A 47 2.58 -21.10 -17.38
CA THR A 47 3.00 -21.07 -15.99
C THR A 47 2.04 -20.21 -15.16
N PRO A 48 1.75 -20.55 -13.89
CA PRO A 48 0.95 -19.70 -13.03
C PRO A 48 1.59 -18.33 -12.81
N SER A 49 0.79 -17.35 -12.46
CA SER A 49 1.29 -16.06 -11.97
C SER A 49 2.03 -16.27 -10.64
N LYS A 50 2.98 -15.36 -10.33
CA LYS A 50 3.58 -15.33 -9.00
C LYS A 50 2.52 -15.21 -7.92
N THR A 51 2.65 -15.98 -6.88
CA THR A 51 1.82 -15.85 -5.68
C THR A 51 2.13 -14.53 -4.96
N LEU A 52 1.26 -14.10 -4.06
CA LEU A 52 1.55 -12.94 -3.20
C LEU A 52 2.79 -13.18 -2.34
N GLU A 53 2.98 -14.40 -1.87
CA GLU A 53 4.15 -14.81 -1.08
C GLU A 53 5.45 -14.69 -1.88
N ASP A 54 5.45 -15.14 -3.14
CA ASP A 54 6.61 -14.96 -4.05
C ASP A 54 6.91 -13.48 -4.27
N GLN A 55 5.88 -12.67 -4.52
CA GLN A 55 6.03 -11.23 -4.73
C GLN A 55 6.58 -10.53 -3.48
N LEU A 56 6.12 -10.91 -2.29
CA LEU A 56 6.60 -10.35 -1.03
C LEU A 56 8.03 -10.77 -0.72
N SER A 57 8.40 -12.02 -1.02
CA SER A 57 9.78 -12.51 -0.80
C SER A 57 10.81 -11.83 -1.68
N GLU A 58 10.39 -11.37 -2.86
CA GLU A 58 11.25 -10.66 -3.82
C GLU A 58 11.19 -9.13 -3.66
N TYR A 59 10.26 -8.62 -2.82
CA TYR A 59 10.11 -7.19 -2.62
C TYR A 59 11.33 -6.61 -1.92
N ILE A 60 12.00 -5.70 -2.61
CA ILE A 60 13.08 -4.90 -2.04
C ILE A 60 12.46 -3.57 -1.61
N CYS A 61 12.45 -3.33 -0.31
CA CYS A 61 11.99 -2.04 0.21
C CYS A 61 12.89 -0.92 -0.34
N PRO A 62 12.32 0.13 -0.96
CA PRO A 62 13.11 1.26 -1.42
C PRO A 62 13.92 1.86 -0.27
N ALA A 63 15.17 2.21 -0.54
CA ALA A 63 15.99 2.90 0.44
C ALA A 63 15.41 4.30 0.68
N TYR A 64 15.14 4.61 1.94
CA TYR A 64 14.69 5.93 2.35
C TYR A 64 15.90 6.76 2.77
N VAL A 65 16.05 7.94 2.19
CA VAL A 65 17.26 8.76 2.34
C VAL A 65 17.05 10.00 3.22
N ASP A 66 15.87 10.19 3.81
CA ASP A 66 15.64 11.34 4.67
C ASP A 66 16.27 11.15 6.05
N ASP A 67 17.03 12.14 6.46
CA ASP A 67 17.63 12.17 7.77
C ASP A 67 16.66 12.76 8.81
N TYR A 68 15.75 11.94 9.31
CA TYR A 68 14.88 12.33 10.41
C TYR A 68 15.57 12.27 11.79
N VAL A 69 16.76 11.70 11.88
CA VAL A 69 17.47 11.55 13.16
C VAL A 69 17.75 12.92 13.78
N SER A 70 18.11 13.92 12.96
CA SER A 70 18.33 15.29 13.40
C SER A 70 17.08 15.97 13.97
N MET A 71 15.90 15.50 13.60
CA MET A 71 14.59 16.04 14.02
C MET A 71 13.88 15.15 15.06
N ALA A 72 14.41 13.97 15.38
CA ALA A 72 13.71 12.99 16.21
C ALA A 72 13.66 13.36 17.70
N GLY A 73 14.53 14.26 18.16
CA GLY A 73 14.55 14.70 19.54
C GLY A 73 13.31 15.50 19.93
N TRP A 74 12.83 15.31 21.16
CA TRP A 74 11.65 16.03 21.67
C TRP A 74 11.82 17.54 21.68
N ASP A 75 13.05 18.04 21.80
CA ASP A 75 13.41 19.44 21.71
C ASP A 75 13.15 20.03 20.32
N GLN A 76 13.03 19.17 19.29
CA GLN A 76 12.72 19.55 17.92
C GLN A 76 11.23 19.44 17.57
N CYS A 77 10.37 19.12 18.54
CA CYS A 77 8.95 18.82 18.28
C CYS A 77 8.21 19.97 17.56
N ALA A 78 8.58 21.20 17.75
CA ALA A 78 8.01 22.35 17.03
C ALA A 78 8.30 22.32 15.51
N ASN A 79 9.32 21.59 15.09
CA ASN A 79 9.72 21.46 13.70
C ASN A 79 9.12 20.23 13.00
N TRP A 80 8.45 19.35 13.72
CA TRP A 80 7.94 18.10 13.15
C TRP A 80 6.86 18.34 12.12
N ASN A 81 5.93 19.28 12.35
CA ASN A 81 4.87 19.60 11.41
C ASN A 81 4.23 18.34 10.79
N LEU A 82 4.21 18.29 9.47
CA LEU A 82 3.63 17.17 8.71
C LEU A 82 4.46 15.87 8.79
N ALA A 83 5.67 15.90 9.32
CA ALA A 83 6.44 14.68 9.60
C ALA A 83 5.90 13.93 10.82
N ASN A 84 5.13 14.61 11.69
CA ASN A 84 4.49 14.01 12.84
C ASN A 84 3.18 13.33 12.44
N VAL A 85 3.23 12.05 12.13
CA VAL A 85 2.08 11.25 11.70
C VAL A 85 1.65 10.30 12.81
N HIS A 86 0.38 10.43 13.24
CA HIS A 86 -0.25 9.55 14.21
C HIS A 86 -1.43 8.79 13.61
N ASP A 87 -1.62 7.57 14.08
CA ASP A 87 -2.76 6.70 13.73
C ASP A 87 -3.05 6.67 12.22
N PRO A 88 -2.06 6.34 11.37
CA PRO A 88 -2.27 6.39 9.93
C PRO A 88 -3.27 5.33 9.48
N SER A 89 -4.31 5.77 8.76
CA SER A 89 -5.21 4.89 8.03
C SER A 89 -4.82 4.90 6.56
N VAL A 90 -4.35 3.75 6.05
CA VAL A 90 -3.85 3.63 4.68
C VAL A 90 -4.74 2.70 3.87
N MET A 91 -5.07 3.11 2.65
CA MET A 91 -5.83 2.30 1.73
C MET A 91 -5.30 2.43 0.29
N LYS A 92 -5.41 1.36 -0.49
CA LYS A 92 -5.08 1.38 -1.92
C LYS A 92 -6.33 1.70 -2.73
N ALA A 93 -6.28 2.76 -3.54
CA ALA A 93 -7.35 3.17 -4.42
C ALA A 93 -7.25 2.51 -5.82
N ALA A 94 -8.33 2.64 -6.60
CA ALA A 94 -8.39 2.07 -7.95
C ALA A 94 -7.44 2.74 -8.95
N ASP A 95 -7.00 3.97 -8.68
CA ASP A 95 -6.01 4.70 -9.47
C ASP A 95 -4.56 4.22 -9.26
N GLY A 96 -4.40 3.21 -8.40
CA GLY A 96 -3.10 2.62 -8.08
C GLY A 96 -2.30 3.35 -7.02
N TYR A 97 -2.80 4.44 -6.46
CA TYR A 97 -2.20 5.11 -5.32
C TYR A 97 -2.64 4.50 -3.99
N TYR A 98 -1.75 4.60 -3.01
CA TYR A 98 -2.07 4.46 -1.59
C TYR A 98 -2.39 5.84 -1.05
N TYR A 99 -3.52 5.96 -0.37
CA TYR A 99 -3.94 7.17 0.35
C TYR A 99 -3.80 6.93 1.83
N MET A 100 -3.22 7.88 2.53
CA MET A 100 -3.03 7.87 3.96
C MET A 100 -3.72 9.08 4.57
N TYR A 101 -4.47 8.84 5.63
CA TYR A 101 -5.10 9.84 6.48
C TYR A 101 -4.54 9.70 7.89
N GLN A 102 -4.43 10.80 8.61
CA GLN A 102 -3.83 10.82 9.94
C GLN A 102 -4.69 11.59 10.94
N THR A 103 -4.45 11.31 12.22
CA THR A 103 -4.93 12.10 13.36
C THR A 103 -4.46 13.54 13.27
N ASP A 104 -5.26 14.47 13.81
CA ASP A 104 -4.89 15.90 13.91
C ASP A 104 -3.81 16.19 14.95
N ALA A 105 -3.33 15.20 15.68
CA ALA A 105 -2.25 15.38 16.62
C ALA A 105 -0.95 15.72 15.90
N SER A 106 -0.50 16.95 16.00
CA SER A 106 0.79 17.37 15.49
C SER A 106 1.40 18.44 16.36
N TYR A 107 2.70 18.56 16.27
CA TYR A 107 3.46 19.67 16.80
C TYR A 107 3.81 20.63 15.67
N GLY A 108 4.14 21.87 16.03
CA GLY A 108 4.31 22.93 15.05
C GLY A 108 2.95 23.51 14.61
N ASN A 109 2.94 24.17 13.47
CA ASN A 109 1.78 24.92 12.97
C ASN A 109 1.13 24.28 11.72
N ALA A 110 1.43 23.02 11.42
CA ALA A 110 0.93 22.38 10.19
C ALA A 110 -0.57 22.32 10.12
N HIS A 111 -1.26 22.24 11.27
CA HIS A 111 -2.70 22.13 11.35
C HIS A 111 -3.44 23.43 11.65
N ASP A 112 -2.71 24.46 12.05
CA ASP A 112 -3.30 25.76 12.37
C ASP A 112 -3.91 26.42 11.11
N GLY A 113 -5.24 26.49 11.07
CA GLY A 113 -5.99 27.02 9.94
C GLY A 113 -5.96 26.18 8.65
N HIS A 114 -5.45 24.94 8.72
CA HIS A 114 -5.32 24.05 7.57
C HIS A 114 -6.31 22.89 7.53
N GLY A 115 -7.27 22.86 8.47
CA GLY A 115 -8.33 21.85 8.54
C GLY A 115 -7.91 20.57 9.26
N HIS A 116 -8.65 19.49 9.00
CA HIS A 116 -8.60 18.23 9.76
C HIS A 116 -8.33 17.03 8.87
N PHE A 117 -7.83 15.96 9.45
CA PHE A 117 -7.49 14.70 8.79
C PHE A 117 -6.65 14.92 7.55
N HIS A 118 -5.41 15.31 7.77
CA HIS A 118 -4.47 15.55 6.67
C HIS A 118 -4.21 14.28 5.88
N ALA A 119 -4.26 14.43 4.56
CA ALA A 119 -4.11 13.34 3.62
C ALA A 119 -2.79 13.42 2.84
N ARG A 120 -2.28 12.25 2.50
CA ARG A 120 -1.16 12.05 1.60
C ARG A 120 -1.46 10.92 0.65
N ARG A 121 -0.76 10.88 -0.48
CA ARG A 121 -0.79 9.73 -1.38
C ARG A 121 0.61 9.29 -1.78
N SER A 122 0.75 8.02 -2.11
CA SER A 122 2.00 7.43 -2.56
C SER A 122 1.74 6.31 -3.57
N LYS A 123 2.70 6.04 -4.45
CA LYS A 123 2.70 4.86 -5.32
C LYS A 123 3.53 3.71 -4.74
N ASP A 124 4.46 4.01 -3.85
CA ASP A 124 5.50 3.10 -3.38
C ASP A 124 5.55 2.94 -1.85
N LEU A 125 4.68 3.66 -1.10
CA LEU A 125 4.65 3.72 0.36
C LEU A 125 5.91 4.35 0.99
N VAL A 126 6.79 4.91 0.18
CA VAL A 126 8.02 5.58 0.60
C VAL A 126 7.95 7.07 0.32
N ASN A 127 7.63 7.42 -0.91
CA ASN A 127 7.52 8.81 -1.34
C ASN A 127 6.06 9.26 -1.26
N TRP A 128 5.80 10.24 -0.40
CA TRP A 128 4.45 10.71 -0.11
C TRP A 128 4.24 12.14 -0.58
N GLU A 129 3.18 12.35 -1.35
CA GLU A 129 2.70 13.67 -1.75
C GLU A 129 1.62 14.12 -0.77
N TYR A 130 1.80 15.31 -0.19
CA TYR A 130 0.81 15.92 0.69
C TYR A 130 -0.34 16.52 -0.11
N LEU A 131 -1.57 16.21 0.28
CA LEU A 131 -2.80 16.61 -0.43
C LEU A 131 -3.63 17.67 0.30
N GLY A 132 -3.24 18.02 1.53
CA GLY A 132 -4.03 18.91 2.38
C GLY A 132 -4.98 18.18 3.32
N ALA A 133 -5.83 18.94 3.98
CA ALA A 133 -6.87 18.40 4.86
C ALA A 133 -8.07 17.89 4.07
N THR A 134 -8.65 16.79 4.54
CA THR A 134 -9.89 16.25 3.95
C THR A 134 -11.13 16.97 4.42
N MET A 135 -11.06 17.63 5.57
CA MET A 135 -12.14 18.38 6.19
C MET A 135 -11.61 19.75 6.60
N GLN A 136 -12.08 20.82 5.98
CA GLN A 136 -11.55 22.18 6.20
C GLN A 136 -11.97 22.76 7.56
N GLU A 137 -13.19 22.44 7.99
CA GLU A 137 -13.76 22.91 9.24
C GLU A 137 -14.56 21.79 9.91
N ALA A 138 -14.70 21.87 11.21
CA ALA A 138 -15.59 21.00 11.94
C ALA A 138 -17.04 21.17 11.45
N PRO A 139 -17.78 20.10 11.15
CA PRO A 139 -19.17 20.23 10.76
C PRO A 139 -19.99 20.99 11.82
N ALA A 140 -20.85 21.91 11.37
CA ALA A 140 -21.61 22.81 12.26
C ALA A 140 -22.43 22.08 13.34
N TRP A 141 -22.91 20.87 13.02
CA TRP A 141 -23.67 20.05 13.96
C TRP A 141 -22.83 19.57 15.18
N VAL A 142 -21.51 19.49 15.05
CA VAL A 142 -20.62 18.98 16.11
C VAL A 142 -20.72 19.88 17.36
N LYS A 143 -20.62 21.20 17.17
CA LYS A 143 -20.75 22.16 18.29
C LYS A 143 -22.12 22.05 18.95
N THR A 144 -23.17 21.95 18.16
CA THR A 144 -24.53 21.80 18.64
C THR A 144 -24.68 20.56 19.51
N LYS A 145 -24.25 19.42 18.97
CA LYS A 145 -24.35 18.14 19.70
C LYS A 145 -23.48 18.10 20.95
N LEU A 146 -22.28 18.68 20.88
CA LEU A 146 -21.41 18.83 22.05
C LEU A 146 -22.12 19.59 23.18
N ASN A 147 -22.76 20.73 22.85
CA ASN A 147 -23.43 21.54 23.85
C ASN A 147 -24.73 20.89 24.39
N GLU A 148 -25.42 20.10 23.59
CA GLU A 148 -26.53 19.26 24.08
C GLU A 148 -26.02 18.25 25.14
N ILE A 149 -24.99 17.51 24.86
CA ILE A 149 -24.38 16.54 25.77
C ILE A 149 -23.88 17.23 27.04
N ARG A 150 -23.27 18.40 26.92
CA ARG A 150 -22.83 19.19 28.08
C ARG A 150 -24.00 19.63 28.97
N ALA A 151 -25.11 20.08 28.36
CA ALA A 151 -26.28 20.44 29.08
C ALA A 151 -26.90 19.25 29.86
N GLU A 152 -26.94 18.07 29.25
CA GLU A 152 -27.37 16.82 29.93
C GLU A 152 -26.47 16.48 31.14
N GLN A 153 -25.22 16.89 31.12
CA GLN A 153 -24.25 16.71 32.21
C GLN A 153 -24.22 17.89 33.21
N GLY A 154 -25.07 18.89 33.05
CA GLY A 154 -25.08 20.09 33.89
C GLY A 154 -23.88 21.02 33.67
N LEU A 155 -23.20 20.93 32.54
CA LEU A 155 -22.06 21.75 32.19
C LEU A 155 -22.45 22.94 31.33
N ALA A 156 -21.76 24.07 31.52
CA ALA A 156 -21.95 25.27 30.69
C ALA A 156 -21.62 25.02 29.22
N PRO A 157 -22.30 25.69 28.27
CA PRO A 157 -21.96 25.57 26.85
C PRO A 157 -20.58 26.12 26.55
N ILE A 158 -19.94 25.59 25.49
CA ILE A 158 -18.67 26.06 24.94
C ILE A 158 -18.95 26.88 23.69
N GLU A 159 -18.46 28.13 23.69
CA GLU A 159 -18.57 29.01 22.53
C GLU A 159 -17.56 28.65 21.41
N ASN A 160 -16.32 28.39 21.80
CA ASN A 160 -15.22 28.06 20.88
C ASN A 160 -14.58 26.73 21.29
N PRO A 161 -15.18 25.59 20.92
CA PRO A 161 -14.61 24.30 21.23
C PRO A 161 -13.32 24.09 20.42
N TRP A 162 -12.33 23.53 21.07
CA TRP A 162 -11.19 22.98 20.35
C TRP A 162 -11.60 21.64 19.73
N TYR A 163 -11.33 21.49 18.45
CA TYR A 163 -11.60 20.26 17.72
C TYR A 163 -10.30 19.52 17.45
N GLY A 164 -10.15 18.33 17.99
CA GLY A 164 -9.10 17.39 17.64
C GLY A 164 -9.76 16.11 17.16
N TYR A 165 -9.55 15.77 15.91
CA TYR A 165 -10.08 14.55 15.33
C TYR A 165 -8.98 13.51 15.32
N TRP A 166 -9.24 12.33 15.90
CA TRP A 166 -8.29 11.29 16.14
C TRP A 166 -8.62 10.02 15.36
N ALA A 167 -7.58 9.23 15.11
CA ALA A 167 -7.64 7.88 14.56
C ALA A 167 -8.64 7.73 13.40
N PRO A 168 -8.40 8.32 12.24
CA PRO A 168 -9.25 8.17 11.08
C PRO A 168 -9.31 6.70 10.64
N CYS A 169 -10.44 6.28 10.09
CA CYS A 169 -10.57 4.99 9.46
C CYS A 169 -11.12 5.19 8.05
N ALA A 170 -10.24 5.09 7.06
CA ALA A 170 -10.64 5.19 5.67
C ALA A 170 -10.90 3.80 5.09
N ARG A 171 -12.06 3.60 4.48
CA ARG A 171 -12.45 2.33 3.88
C ARG A 171 -13.14 2.53 2.54
N LYS A 172 -12.76 1.70 1.58
CA LYS A 172 -13.50 1.58 0.32
C LYS A 172 -14.65 0.60 0.49
N VAL A 173 -15.88 1.07 0.20
CA VAL A 173 -17.08 0.22 0.15
C VAL A 173 -17.71 0.44 -1.22
N ASN A 174 -17.81 -0.63 -2.02
CA ASN A 174 -18.11 -0.55 -3.45
C ASN A 174 -17.09 0.39 -4.14
N ASP A 175 -17.54 1.42 -4.83
CA ASP A 175 -16.67 2.40 -5.48
C ASP A 175 -16.60 3.75 -4.75
N HIS A 176 -17.06 3.78 -3.49
CA HIS A 176 -17.03 4.97 -2.64
C HIS A 176 -16.00 4.83 -1.51
N LEU A 177 -15.40 5.97 -1.15
CA LEU A 177 -14.54 6.12 0.02
C LEU A 177 -15.37 6.67 1.18
N TYR A 178 -15.19 6.09 2.37
CA TYR A 178 -15.79 6.53 3.62
C TYR A 178 -14.73 6.73 4.68
#